data_2f228c65467578911a8394260620712d
#
_entry.id   2f228c65467578911a8394260620712d
#
_cell.length_a   1.000
_cell.length_b   1.000
_cell.length_c   1.000
_cell.angle_alpha   90.00
_cell.angle_beta   90.00
_cell.angle_gamma   90.00
#
_symmetry.space_group_name_H-M   'P 1'
#
loop_
_entity.id
_entity.type
_entity.pdbx_description
1 polymer ?
#
loop_
_entity_poly.entity_id
_entity_poly.type
_entity_poly.pdbx_seq_one_letter_code
_entity_poly.pdbx_strand_id
1 'polypeptide(L)'
;MPNIQQQKKRVRTAAKQRLENLHYRSTAKTLAKRLEAAVRDGDEGRVAAEYRELERWLDRAAARGALHRNTAARRKAQAARLLANKP
;
A
#
# COMPACT_ATOMS: atom_id res chain seq x y z
N MET A 1 21.74 31.79 7.21
CA MET A 1 22.38 30.47 6.99
C MET A 1 21.54 29.38 7.60
N PRO A 2 21.25 28.32 6.87
CA PRO A 2 20.59 27.18 7.52
C PRO A 2 21.53 26.59 8.56
N ASN A 3 20.99 26.37 9.73
CA ASN A 3 21.71 25.79 10.85
C ASN A 3 22.08 24.34 10.50
N ILE A 4 23.34 23.94 10.76
CA ILE A 4 23.81 22.56 10.52
C ILE A 4 22.94 21.55 11.24
N GLN A 5 22.48 21.85 12.44
CA GLN A 5 21.59 20.99 13.22
C GLN A 5 20.23 20.81 12.53
N GLN A 6 19.68 21.85 11.91
CA GLN A 6 18.46 21.76 11.15
C GLN A 6 18.62 20.88 9.91
N GLN A 7 19.75 21.00 9.22
CA GLN A 7 20.07 20.17 8.07
C GLN A 7 20.17 18.69 8.47
N LYS A 8 20.85 18.39 9.57
CA LYS A 8 20.95 17.02 10.09
C LYS A 8 19.57 16.45 10.43
N LYS A 9 18.71 17.25 11.05
CA LYS A 9 17.35 16.86 11.39
C LYS A 9 16.54 16.55 10.15
N ARG A 10 16.65 17.38 9.10
CA ARG A 10 15.97 17.16 7.81
C ARG A 10 16.41 15.85 7.16
N VAL A 11 17.71 15.57 7.18
CA VAL A 11 18.27 14.34 6.61
C VAL A 11 17.71 13.11 7.34
N ARG A 12 17.69 13.15 8.68
CA ARG A 12 17.13 12.05 9.49
C ARG A 12 15.64 11.85 9.23
N THR A 13 14.88 12.95 9.15
CA THR A 13 13.44 12.90 8.87
C THR A 13 13.18 12.33 7.49
N ALA A 14 13.95 12.76 6.49
CA ALA A 14 13.81 12.25 5.11
C ALA A 14 14.13 10.76 5.04
N ALA A 15 15.19 10.31 5.73
CA ALA A 15 15.54 8.89 5.78
C ALA A 15 14.45 8.06 6.44
N LYS A 16 13.89 8.54 7.56
CA LYS A 16 12.80 7.88 8.26
C LYS A 16 11.57 7.77 7.38
N GLN A 17 11.19 8.88 6.72
CA GLN A 17 10.06 8.89 5.79
C GLN A 17 10.24 7.93 4.64
N ARG A 18 11.45 7.85 4.09
CA ARG A 18 11.77 6.92 3.00
C ARG A 18 11.55 5.48 3.42
N LEU A 19 12.00 5.11 4.62
CA LEU A 19 11.81 3.77 5.16
C LEU A 19 10.34 3.46 5.40
N GLU A 20 9.58 4.40 5.95
CA GLU A 20 8.15 4.25 6.16
C GLU A 20 7.42 4.08 4.83
N ASN A 21 7.75 4.88 3.82
CA ASN A 21 7.15 4.79 2.49
C ASN A 21 7.44 3.44 1.84
N LEU A 22 8.68 2.97 1.97
CA LEU A 22 9.06 1.66 1.47
C LEU A 22 8.25 0.55 2.15
N HIS A 23 8.06 0.66 3.47
CA HIS A 23 7.27 -0.28 4.24
C HIS A 23 5.82 -0.34 3.72
N TYR A 24 5.20 0.83 3.51
CA TYR A 24 3.83 0.89 2.98
C TYR A 24 3.71 0.26 1.60
N ARG A 25 4.66 0.55 0.71
CA ARG A 25 4.67 -0.02 -0.64
C ARG A 25 4.88 -1.52 -0.64
N SER A 26 5.81 -2.00 0.16
CA SER A 26 6.12 -3.44 0.27
C SER A 26 4.94 -4.21 0.84
N THR A 27 4.29 -3.67 1.86
CA THR A 27 3.12 -4.28 2.49
C THR A 27 1.96 -4.34 1.51
N ALA A 28 1.70 -3.26 0.76
CA ALA A 28 0.65 -3.23 -0.25
C ALA A 28 0.88 -4.32 -1.32
N LYS A 29 2.11 -4.50 -1.75
CA LYS A 29 2.47 -5.54 -2.72
C LYS A 29 2.22 -6.94 -2.15
N THR A 30 2.58 -7.17 -0.90
CA THR A 30 2.35 -8.44 -0.21
C THR A 30 0.85 -8.74 -0.10
N LEU A 31 0.06 -7.74 0.29
CA LEU A 31 -1.39 -7.89 0.43
C LEU A 31 -2.06 -8.16 -0.92
N ALA A 32 -1.58 -7.54 -1.99
CA ALA A 32 -2.07 -7.80 -3.34
C ALA A 32 -1.82 -9.26 -3.74
N LYS A 33 -0.64 -9.79 -3.42
CA LYS A 33 -0.31 -11.20 -3.70
C LYS A 33 -1.18 -12.16 -2.89
N ARG A 34 -1.47 -11.81 -1.64
CA ARG A 34 -2.38 -12.61 -0.80
C ARG A 34 -3.78 -12.65 -1.39
N LEU A 35 -4.25 -11.51 -1.90
CA LEU A 35 -5.56 -11.44 -2.56
C LEU A 35 -5.60 -12.32 -3.79
N GLU A 36 -4.56 -12.24 -4.64
CA GLU A 36 -4.45 -13.08 -5.83
C GLU A 36 -4.49 -14.56 -5.47
N ALA A 37 -3.78 -14.96 -4.42
CA ALA A 37 -3.77 -16.34 -3.95
C ALA A 37 -5.15 -16.78 -3.45
N ALA A 38 -5.85 -15.93 -2.72
CA ALA A 38 -7.19 -16.22 -2.22
C ALA A 38 -8.19 -16.40 -3.36
N VAL A 39 -8.12 -15.54 -4.38
CA VAL A 39 -8.96 -15.65 -5.59
C VAL A 39 -8.68 -16.96 -6.31
N ARG A 40 -7.40 -17.30 -6.47
CA ARG A 40 -6.99 -18.53 -7.15
C ARG A 40 -7.48 -19.78 -6.41
N ASP A 41 -7.45 -19.73 -5.07
CA ASP A 41 -7.88 -20.86 -4.21
C ASP A 41 -9.42 -20.95 -4.10
N GLY A 42 -10.14 -19.92 -4.55
CA GLY A 42 -11.60 -19.92 -4.53
C GLY A 42 -12.21 -19.76 -3.15
N ASP A 43 -11.46 -19.27 -2.17
CA ASP A 43 -11.92 -19.06 -0.80
C ASP A 43 -12.56 -17.68 -0.68
N GLU A 44 -13.87 -17.62 -0.83
CA GLU A 44 -14.62 -16.35 -0.83
C GLU A 44 -14.48 -15.56 0.47
N GLY A 45 -14.46 -16.23 1.61
CA GLY A 45 -14.25 -15.56 2.90
C GLY A 45 -12.89 -14.91 2.99
N ARG A 46 -11.86 -15.61 2.55
CA ARG A 46 -10.50 -15.09 2.49
C ARG A 46 -10.38 -13.93 1.49
N VAL A 47 -11.01 -14.06 0.34
CA VAL A 47 -11.02 -13.01 -0.69
C VAL A 47 -11.57 -11.71 -0.12
N ALA A 48 -12.72 -11.76 0.55
CA ALA A 48 -13.33 -10.58 1.15
C ALA A 48 -12.44 -9.94 2.21
N ALA A 49 -11.83 -10.75 3.08
CA ALA A 49 -10.95 -10.27 4.14
C ALA A 49 -9.67 -9.64 3.57
N GLU A 50 -9.03 -10.29 2.61
CA GLU A 50 -7.79 -9.80 2.00
C GLU A 50 -8.05 -8.53 1.17
N TYR A 51 -9.20 -8.45 0.49
CA TYR A 51 -9.58 -7.26 -0.27
C TYR A 51 -9.75 -6.04 0.65
N ARG A 52 -10.45 -6.22 1.77
CA ARG A 52 -10.65 -5.14 2.75
C ARG A 52 -9.33 -4.66 3.33
N GLU A 53 -8.44 -5.59 3.64
CA GLU A 53 -7.13 -5.26 4.20
C GLU A 53 -6.29 -4.49 3.20
N LEU A 54 -6.27 -4.92 1.94
CA LEU A 54 -5.55 -4.23 0.88
C LEU A 54 -6.11 -2.81 0.66
N GLU A 55 -7.43 -2.68 0.58
CA GLU A 55 -8.08 -1.39 0.39
C GLU A 55 -7.74 -0.42 1.53
N ARG A 56 -7.85 -0.90 2.76
CA ARG A 56 -7.50 -0.11 3.95
C ARG A 56 -6.05 0.35 3.92
N TRP A 57 -5.15 -0.56 3.55
CA TRP A 57 -3.73 -0.26 3.51
C TRP A 57 -3.38 0.74 2.41
N LEU A 58 -3.98 0.60 1.22
CA LEU A 58 -3.79 1.54 0.12
C LEU A 58 -4.29 2.94 0.47
N ASP A 59 -5.44 3.03 1.13
CA ASP A 59 -5.98 4.32 1.59
C ASP A 59 -5.05 4.95 2.63
N ARG A 60 -4.53 4.16 3.55
CA ARG A 60 -3.58 4.64 4.56
C ARG A 60 -2.27 5.10 3.92
N ALA A 61 -1.76 4.35 2.96
CA ALA A 61 -0.54 4.69 2.23
C ALA A 61 -0.70 6.01 1.47
N ALA A 62 -1.85 6.23 0.84
CA ALA A 62 -2.16 7.49 0.17
C ALA A 62 -2.26 8.65 1.16
N ALA A 63 -2.92 8.44 2.31
CA ALA A 63 -3.06 9.45 3.35
C ALA A 63 -1.71 9.86 3.92
N ARG A 64 -0.76 8.92 4.01
CA ARG A 64 0.60 9.18 4.51
C ARG A 64 1.55 9.72 3.43
N GLY A 65 1.10 9.81 2.18
CA GLY A 65 1.95 10.24 1.08
C GLY A 65 2.94 9.21 0.59
N ALA A 66 2.83 7.95 1.04
CA ALA A 66 3.68 6.85 0.56
C ALA A 66 3.35 6.46 -0.87
N LEU A 67 2.08 6.59 -1.25
CA LEU A 67 1.60 6.41 -2.62
C LEU A 67 0.79 7.63 -3.02
N HIS A 68 0.91 8.02 -4.29
CA HIS A 68 0.04 9.06 -4.84
C HIS A 68 -1.41 8.53 -4.87
N ARG A 69 -2.38 9.42 -4.61
CA ARG A 69 -3.80 9.04 -4.59
C ARG A 69 -4.25 8.34 -5.87
N ASN A 70 -3.72 8.78 -7.02
CA ASN A 70 -4.06 8.16 -8.30
C ASN A 70 -3.51 6.75 -8.42
N THR A 71 -2.31 6.50 -7.89
CA THR A 71 -1.72 5.16 -7.85
C THR A 71 -2.52 4.24 -6.93
N ALA A 72 -2.92 4.74 -5.77
CA ALA A 72 -3.76 3.97 -4.84
C ALA A 72 -5.10 3.62 -5.48
N ALA A 73 -5.75 4.59 -6.14
CA ALA A 73 -7.01 4.36 -6.84
C ALA A 73 -6.87 3.32 -7.95
N ARG A 74 -5.80 3.38 -8.73
CA ARG A 74 -5.53 2.42 -9.79
C ARG A 74 -5.33 1.01 -9.22
N ARG A 75 -4.59 0.88 -8.13
CA ARG A 75 -4.37 -0.43 -7.48
C ARG A 75 -5.65 -0.99 -6.88
N LYS A 76 -6.50 -0.13 -6.30
CA LYS A 76 -7.82 -0.54 -5.81
C LYS A 76 -8.69 -1.04 -6.95
N ALA A 77 -8.67 -0.37 -8.09
CA ALA A 77 -9.40 -0.78 -9.28
C ALA A 77 -8.90 -2.13 -9.81
N GLN A 78 -7.60 -2.35 -9.82
CA GLN A 78 -7.01 -3.64 -10.22
C GLN A 78 -7.48 -4.77 -9.30
N ALA A 79 -7.50 -4.52 -8.00
CA ALA A 79 -7.98 -5.49 -7.02
C ALA A 79 -9.46 -5.81 -7.23
N ALA A 80 -10.27 -4.79 -7.51
CA ALA A 80 -11.70 -4.96 -7.80
C ALA A 80 -11.91 -5.82 -9.05
N ARG A 81 -11.08 -5.65 -10.07
CA ARG A 81 -11.14 -6.48 -11.29
C ARG A 81 -10.82 -7.94 -11.01
N LEU A 82 -9.88 -8.21 -10.13
CA LEU A 82 -9.57 -9.58 -9.71
C LEU A 82 -10.81 -10.26 -9.13
N LEU A 83 -11.57 -9.53 -8.32
CA LEU A 83 -12.81 -10.05 -7.74
C LEU A 83 -13.87 -10.29 -8.81
N ALA A 84 -14.00 -9.37 -9.77
CA ALA A 84 -14.99 -9.46 -10.83
C ALA A 84 -14.68 -10.60 -11.82
N ASN A 85 -13.40 -10.91 -12.02
CA ASN A 85 -12.93 -11.90 -12.99
C ASN A 85 -12.62 -13.28 -12.36
N LYS A 86 -13.00 -13.50 -11.12
CA LYS A 86 -12.74 -14.80 -10.51
C LYS A 86 -13.57 -15.89 -11.21
N PRO A 87 -12.96 -17.08 -11.40
CA PRO A 87 -13.60 -18.18 -12.11
C PRO A 87 -14.81 -18.75 -11.38
#